data_4a07c826b9810518c079700864935f4c
#
_entry.id   4a07c826b9810518c079700864935f4c
#
_cell.length_a   1.000
_cell.length_b   1.000
_cell.length_c   1.000
_cell.angle_alpha   90.00
_cell.angle_beta   90.00
_cell.angle_gamma   90.00
#
_symmetry.space_group_name_H-M   'P 1'
#
loop_
_entity.id
_entity.type
_entity.pdbx_description
1 polymer ?
#
loop_
_entity_poly.entity_id
_entity_poly.type
_entity_poly.pdbx_seq_one_letter_code
_entity_poly.pdbx_strand_id
1 'polypeptide(L)'
;MNADRWLADTRTSYDTVAVSYADRMRDALDAEPYLRACLALFAGSVRAAGGGPVADVGCGPGHVTAHLSRLGVDAFGIDISPGMIEVARRDHPGLRFEVGSMTDLGLADASVAGLLAFWSLIHVPDAAVPAVLGHFRRVLRPGGPLLLGFHVGDETRRKTEGYGGHPMNVHVHLRRPDRVAARLGDAGFTVEAQLVLDLDERVPGAVLFARR
;
A
#
# COMPACT_ATOMS: atom_id res chain seq x y z
N MET A 1 21.61 -5.22 13.41
CA MET A 1 20.72 -4.07 13.21
C MET A 1 19.41 -4.39 13.90
N ASN A 2 18.94 -3.52 14.80
CA ASN A 2 17.72 -3.81 15.56
C ASN A 2 16.55 -3.94 14.58
N ALA A 3 15.82 -5.07 14.60
CA ALA A 3 14.79 -5.41 13.61
C ALA A 3 13.69 -4.33 13.51
N ASP A 4 13.49 -3.56 14.57
CA ASP A 4 12.40 -2.57 14.68
C ASP A 4 12.82 -1.14 14.29
N ARG A 5 14.12 -0.89 14.07
CA ARG A 5 14.61 0.47 13.81
C ARG A 5 14.07 1.04 12.49
N TRP A 6 14.01 0.22 11.43
CA TRP A 6 13.48 0.65 10.14
C TRP A 6 12.02 1.12 10.24
N LEU A 7 11.24 0.48 11.11
CA LEU A 7 9.83 0.80 11.33
C LEU A 7 9.69 2.18 11.99
N ALA A 8 10.49 2.44 13.04
CA ALA A 8 10.53 3.73 13.71
C ALA A 8 11.05 4.84 12.78
N ASP A 9 12.09 4.56 12.00
CA ASP A 9 12.66 5.51 11.02
C ASP A 9 11.63 5.84 9.93
N THR A 10 10.89 4.85 9.43
CA THR A 10 9.81 5.03 8.45
C THR A 10 8.69 5.90 9.03
N ARG A 11 8.19 5.57 10.22
CA ARG A 11 7.16 6.36 10.90
C ARG A 11 7.58 7.81 11.07
N THR A 12 8.74 8.06 11.67
CA THR A 12 9.24 9.43 11.92
C THR A 12 9.40 10.21 10.61
N SER A 13 9.91 9.57 9.56
CA SER A 13 10.08 10.21 8.25
C SER A 13 8.75 10.63 7.64
N TYR A 14 7.74 9.76 7.68
CA TYR A 14 6.43 10.08 7.13
C TYR A 14 5.62 11.04 8.01
N ASP A 15 5.82 11.04 9.32
CA ASP A 15 5.29 12.08 10.22
C ASP A 15 5.83 13.47 9.84
N THR A 16 7.14 13.54 9.56
CA THR A 16 7.81 14.80 9.18
C THR A 16 7.29 15.39 7.87
N VAL A 17 6.96 14.55 6.89
CA VAL A 17 6.57 15.00 5.54
C VAL A 17 5.07 14.96 5.28
N ALA A 18 4.24 14.63 6.25
CA ALA A 18 2.83 14.30 6.03
C ALA A 18 2.07 15.38 5.24
N VAL A 19 2.20 16.64 5.60
CA VAL A 19 1.50 17.75 4.93
C VAL A 19 2.03 17.97 3.52
N SER A 20 3.35 18.10 3.36
CA SER A 20 3.97 18.34 2.05
C SER A 20 3.82 17.15 1.09
N TYR A 21 3.78 15.93 1.63
CA TYR A 21 3.44 14.74 0.87
C TYR A 21 1.99 14.79 0.37
N ALA A 22 1.04 15.11 1.25
CA ALA A 22 -0.38 15.21 0.90
C ALA A 22 -0.62 16.24 -0.21
N ASP A 23 -0.01 17.43 -0.10
CA ASP A 23 -0.13 18.47 -1.12
C ASP A 23 0.39 18.00 -2.48
N ARG A 24 1.50 17.26 -2.50
CA ARG A 24 2.07 16.70 -3.74
C ARG A 24 1.23 15.57 -4.33
N MET A 25 0.58 14.75 -3.49
CA MET A 25 -0.20 13.57 -3.93
C MET A 25 -1.66 13.90 -4.21
N ARG A 26 -2.13 15.11 -3.92
CA ARG A 26 -3.54 15.51 -4.04
C ARG A 26 -4.18 15.10 -5.37
N ASP A 27 -3.51 15.44 -6.46
CA ASP A 27 -3.99 15.20 -7.83
C ASP A 27 -3.17 14.14 -8.58
N ALA A 28 -2.30 13.41 -7.87
CA ALA A 28 -1.35 12.48 -8.50
C ALA A 28 -2.06 11.37 -9.29
N LEU A 29 -3.19 10.87 -8.78
CA LEU A 29 -3.97 9.84 -9.49
C LEU A 29 -4.65 10.35 -10.77
N ASP A 30 -4.93 11.66 -10.88
CA ASP A 30 -5.62 12.21 -12.05
C ASP A 30 -4.73 12.17 -13.29
N ALA A 31 -3.42 12.28 -13.09
CA ALA A 31 -2.42 12.17 -14.15
C ALA A 31 -2.07 10.70 -14.52
N GLU A 32 -2.57 9.72 -13.75
CA GLU A 32 -2.14 8.32 -13.84
C GLU A 32 -3.28 7.39 -14.31
N PRO A 33 -3.62 7.35 -15.61
CA PRO A 33 -4.76 6.58 -16.11
C PRO A 33 -4.65 5.08 -15.87
N TYR A 34 -3.44 4.51 -15.96
CA TYR A 34 -3.21 3.09 -15.69
C TYR A 34 -3.41 2.72 -14.23
N LEU A 35 -2.96 3.57 -13.29
CA LEU A 35 -3.17 3.33 -11.87
C LEU A 35 -4.66 3.44 -11.51
N ARG A 36 -5.38 4.41 -12.07
CA ARG A 36 -6.84 4.51 -11.92
C ARG A 36 -7.56 3.27 -12.46
N ALA A 37 -7.14 2.76 -13.63
CA ALA A 37 -7.72 1.53 -14.19
C ALA A 37 -7.46 0.31 -13.30
N CYS A 38 -6.26 0.19 -12.71
CA CYS A 38 -5.93 -0.86 -11.74
C CYS A 38 -6.84 -0.78 -10.50
N LEU A 39 -7.03 0.42 -9.93
CA LEU A 39 -7.90 0.62 -8.78
C LEU A 39 -9.38 0.33 -9.12
N ALA A 40 -9.84 0.71 -10.30
CA ALA A 40 -11.20 0.40 -10.77
C ALA A 40 -11.42 -1.11 -10.97
N LEU A 41 -10.44 -1.81 -11.54
CA LEU A 41 -10.46 -3.27 -11.68
C LEU A 41 -10.49 -3.97 -10.32
N PHE A 42 -9.64 -3.51 -9.38
CA PHE A 42 -9.63 -4.02 -8.01
C PHE A 42 -10.98 -3.81 -7.32
N ALA A 43 -11.56 -2.61 -7.39
CA ALA A 43 -12.88 -2.31 -6.83
C ALA A 43 -13.97 -3.20 -7.46
N GLY A 44 -13.91 -3.43 -8.78
CA GLY A 44 -14.78 -4.37 -9.48
C GLY A 44 -14.65 -5.80 -8.97
N SER A 45 -13.43 -6.26 -8.74
CA SER A 45 -13.13 -7.59 -8.21
C SER A 45 -13.66 -7.78 -6.78
N VAL A 46 -13.55 -6.74 -5.92
CA VAL A 46 -14.13 -6.76 -4.57
C VAL A 46 -15.65 -6.90 -4.63
N ARG A 47 -16.33 -6.11 -5.47
CA ARG A 47 -17.79 -6.20 -5.63
C ARG A 47 -18.23 -7.57 -6.17
N ALA A 48 -17.52 -8.10 -7.14
CA ALA A 48 -17.79 -9.43 -7.70
C ALA A 48 -17.60 -10.55 -6.69
N ALA A 49 -16.70 -10.36 -5.70
CA ALA A 49 -16.50 -11.31 -4.59
C ALA A 49 -17.49 -11.12 -3.41
N GLY A 50 -18.58 -10.36 -3.60
CA GLY A 50 -19.61 -10.15 -2.59
C GLY A 50 -19.48 -8.85 -1.79
N GLY A 51 -18.48 -8.02 -2.06
CA GLY A 51 -18.28 -6.72 -1.40
C GLY A 51 -17.95 -6.81 0.08
N GLY A 52 -17.90 -5.66 0.73
CA GLY A 52 -17.58 -5.49 2.15
C GLY A 52 -16.35 -4.62 2.39
N PRO A 53 -15.84 -4.56 3.65
CA PRO A 53 -14.75 -3.68 4.01
C PRO A 53 -13.46 -3.93 3.21
N VAL A 54 -12.81 -2.85 2.76
CA VAL A 54 -11.54 -2.88 2.03
C VAL A 54 -10.48 -2.12 2.83
N ALA A 55 -9.39 -2.81 3.17
CA ALA A 55 -8.27 -2.20 3.88
C ALA A 55 -7.22 -1.64 2.90
N ASP A 56 -6.96 -0.34 2.97
CA ASP A 56 -5.83 0.34 2.32
C ASP A 56 -4.69 0.43 3.33
N VAL A 57 -3.68 -0.44 3.19
CA VAL A 57 -2.61 -0.62 4.18
C VAL A 57 -1.35 0.14 3.77
N GLY A 58 -0.99 1.13 4.56
CA GLY A 58 -0.03 2.18 4.21
C GLY A 58 -0.71 3.24 3.34
N CYS A 59 -1.89 3.70 3.78
CA CYS A 59 -2.77 4.59 3.03
C CYS A 59 -2.23 6.02 2.87
N GLY A 60 -1.19 6.39 3.65
CA GLY A 60 -0.69 7.75 3.68
C GLY A 60 -1.79 8.77 3.99
N PRO A 61 -1.89 9.88 3.22
CA PRO A 61 -2.91 10.91 3.43
C PRO A 61 -4.30 10.53 2.90
N GLY A 62 -4.54 9.27 2.54
CA GLY A 62 -5.87 8.74 2.23
C GLY A 62 -6.41 8.99 0.82
N HIS A 63 -5.62 9.52 -0.11
CA HIS A 63 -6.08 9.85 -1.48
C HIS A 63 -6.50 8.59 -2.27
N VAL A 64 -5.82 7.45 -2.09
CA VAL A 64 -6.19 6.16 -2.71
C VAL A 64 -7.45 5.60 -2.04
N THR A 65 -7.52 5.62 -0.71
CA THR A 65 -8.71 5.23 0.06
C THR A 65 -9.94 6.01 -0.40
N ALA A 66 -9.81 7.35 -0.55
CA ALA A 66 -10.89 8.20 -1.03
C ALA A 66 -11.29 7.90 -2.48
N HIS A 67 -10.33 7.59 -3.34
CA HIS A 67 -10.61 7.17 -4.70
C HIS A 67 -11.40 5.85 -4.74
N LEU A 68 -11.02 4.85 -3.96
CA LEU A 68 -11.75 3.59 -3.84
C LEU A 68 -13.17 3.78 -3.32
N SER A 69 -13.36 4.66 -2.34
CA SER A 69 -14.71 5.00 -1.86
C SER A 69 -15.57 5.59 -2.97
N ARG A 70 -15.03 6.49 -3.81
CA ARG A 70 -15.73 7.02 -4.99
C ARG A 70 -16.05 5.93 -6.04
N LEU A 71 -15.28 4.86 -6.08
CA LEU A 71 -15.58 3.68 -6.91
C LEU A 71 -16.62 2.73 -6.28
N GLY A 72 -17.20 3.11 -5.14
CA GLY A 72 -18.33 2.38 -4.52
C GLY A 72 -17.90 1.17 -3.68
N VAL A 73 -16.68 1.15 -3.13
CA VAL A 73 -16.26 0.15 -2.14
C VAL A 73 -16.16 0.77 -0.74
N ASP A 74 -16.44 -0.01 0.29
CA ASP A 74 -16.35 0.39 1.70
C ASP A 74 -14.87 0.38 2.14
N ALA A 75 -14.11 1.40 1.70
CA ALA A 75 -12.68 1.50 1.93
C ALA A 75 -12.35 2.25 3.23
N PHE A 76 -11.35 1.76 3.95
CA PHE A 76 -10.75 2.44 5.10
C PHE A 76 -9.22 2.34 5.05
N GLY A 77 -8.54 3.32 5.65
CA GLY A 77 -7.07 3.40 5.60
C GLY A 77 -6.40 3.03 6.92
N ILE A 78 -5.24 2.40 6.82
CA ILE A 78 -4.34 2.13 7.93
C ILE A 78 -2.95 2.64 7.54
N ASP A 79 -2.32 3.44 8.40
CA ASP A 79 -0.95 3.89 8.19
C ASP A 79 -0.18 3.91 9.51
N ILE A 80 1.13 3.67 9.45
CA ILE A 80 2.00 3.68 10.62
C ILE A 80 2.24 5.10 11.16
N SER A 81 2.11 6.12 10.30
CA SER A 81 2.35 7.52 10.62
C SER A 81 1.10 8.19 11.19
N PRO A 82 1.08 8.60 12.48
CA PRO A 82 0.02 9.44 13.01
C PRO A 82 -0.19 10.74 12.22
N GLY A 83 0.89 11.37 11.74
CA GLY A 83 0.80 12.58 10.93
C GLY A 83 0.06 12.36 9.60
N MET A 84 0.31 11.24 8.93
CA MET A 84 -0.45 10.87 7.72
C MET A 84 -1.93 10.66 8.04
N ILE A 85 -2.24 9.97 9.13
CA ILE A 85 -3.63 9.72 9.55
C ILE A 85 -4.35 11.02 9.95
N GLU A 86 -3.66 11.97 10.59
CA GLU A 86 -4.23 13.28 10.90
C GLU A 86 -4.63 14.02 9.61
N VAL A 87 -3.74 14.06 8.63
CA VAL A 87 -3.99 14.65 7.31
C VAL A 87 -5.13 13.91 6.61
N ALA A 88 -5.14 12.58 6.60
CA ALA A 88 -6.18 11.78 5.97
C ALA A 88 -7.58 12.08 6.55
N ARG A 89 -7.69 12.17 7.88
CA ARG A 89 -8.95 12.51 8.57
C ARG A 89 -9.40 13.94 8.29
N ARG A 90 -8.47 14.88 8.20
CA ARG A 90 -8.76 16.28 7.86
C ARG A 90 -9.29 16.40 6.43
N ASP A 91 -8.64 15.75 5.48
CA ASP A 91 -8.92 15.92 4.05
C ASP A 91 -10.08 15.01 3.56
N HIS A 92 -10.36 13.92 4.29
CA HIS A 92 -11.41 12.94 3.97
C HIS A 92 -12.27 12.60 5.21
N PRO A 93 -12.99 13.57 5.82
CA PRO A 93 -13.66 13.41 7.13
C PRO A 93 -14.78 12.37 7.13
N GLY A 94 -15.25 11.92 5.95
CA GLY A 94 -16.28 10.88 5.83
C GLY A 94 -15.73 9.45 5.81
N LEU A 95 -14.41 9.26 5.87
CA LEU A 95 -13.76 7.95 5.79
C LEU A 95 -13.10 7.58 7.11
N ARG A 96 -12.96 6.27 7.32
CA ARG A 96 -12.28 5.72 8.50
C ARG A 96 -10.78 5.60 8.23
N PHE A 97 -9.97 6.13 9.17
CA PHE A 97 -8.52 6.02 9.15
C PHE A 97 -8.00 5.66 10.53
N GLU A 98 -7.06 4.72 10.60
CA GLU A 98 -6.49 4.20 11.84
C GLU A 98 -4.97 4.20 11.78
N VAL A 99 -4.33 4.54 12.91
CA VAL A 99 -2.88 4.34 13.05
C VAL A 99 -2.62 2.85 13.30
N GLY A 100 -1.79 2.24 12.46
CA GLY A 100 -1.47 0.81 12.57
C GLY A 100 -0.32 0.40 11.66
N SER A 101 0.25 -0.77 11.91
CA SER A 101 1.36 -1.32 11.14
C SER A 101 0.94 -2.54 10.34
N MET A 102 1.44 -2.64 9.09
CA MET A 102 1.28 -3.87 8.30
C MET A 102 2.05 -5.07 8.88
N THR A 103 3.00 -4.82 9.79
CA THR A 103 3.72 -5.88 10.50
C THR A 103 2.96 -6.46 11.69
N ASP A 104 1.86 -5.78 12.09
CA ASP A 104 0.96 -6.21 13.16
C ASP A 104 -0.43 -5.61 12.91
N LEU A 105 -1.16 -6.18 11.96
CA LEU A 105 -2.51 -5.73 11.63
C LEU A 105 -3.50 -6.15 12.72
N GLY A 106 -4.01 -5.18 13.47
CA GLY A 106 -5.02 -5.35 14.54
C GLY A 106 -6.42 -5.68 14.03
N LEU A 107 -6.55 -6.24 12.82
CA LEU A 107 -7.82 -6.67 12.23
C LEU A 107 -8.08 -8.15 12.55
N ALA A 108 -9.35 -8.49 12.72
CA ALA A 108 -9.78 -9.88 12.92
C ALA A 108 -9.53 -10.73 11.66
N ASP A 109 -9.41 -12.04 11.84
CA ASP A 109 -9.25 -12.99 10.75
C ASP A 109 -10.43 -12.93 9.78
N ALA A 110 -10.16 -12.97 8.47
CA ALA A 110 -11.14 -12.95 7.41
C ALA A 110 -12.17 -11.80 7.54
N SER A 111 -11.77 -10.64 8.09
CA SER A 111 -12.65 -9.50 8.33
C SER A 111 -12.78 -8.55 7.15
N VAL A 112 -11.83 -8.54 6.21
CA VAL A 112 -11.86 -7.65 5.04
C VAL A 112 -12.16 -8.39 3.75
N ALA A 113 -12.95 -7.77 2.88
CA ALA A 113 -13.34 -8.30 1.58
C ALA A 113 -12.28 -8.07 0.49
N GLY A 114 -11.43 -7.06 0.68
CA GLY A 114 -10.31 -6.72 -0.18
C GLY A 114 -9.19 -6.04 0.61
N LEU A 115 -7.97 -6.14 0.13
CA LEU A 115 -6.81 -5.48 0.72
C LEU A 115 -5.92 -4.91 -0.38
N LEU A 116 -5.43 -3.70 -0.17
CA LEU A 116 -4.37 -3.18 -1.01
C LEU A 116 -3.21 -2.65 -0.17
N ALA A 117 -2.00 -2.74 -0.74
CA ALA A 117 -0.81 -2.08 -0.25
C ALA A 117 -0.15 -1.38 -1.46
N PHE A 118 -0.49 -0.10 -1.63
CA PHE A 118 -0.20 0.66 -2.83
C PHE A 118 1.01 1.57 -2.59
N TRP A 119 2.17 1.17 -3.09
CA TRP A 119 3.49 1.80 -2.82
C TRP A 119 3.84 1.93 -1.33
N SER A 120 3.37 1.02 -0.49
CA SER A 120 3.62 1.00 0.95
C SER A 120 4.52 -0.16 1.38
N LEU A 121 4.36 -1.36 0.80
CA LEU A 121 5.22 -2.53 1.05
C LEU A 121 6.69 -2.27 0.67
N ILE A 122 6.97 -1.25 -0.11
CA ILE A 122 8.32 -0.85 -0.55
C ILE A 122 9.26 -0.48 0.60
N HIS A 123 8.73 -0.14 1.77
CA HIS A 123 9.53 0.19 2.96
C HIS A 123 9.84 -1.01 3.85
N VAL A 124 9.20 -2.15 3.61
CA VAL A 124 9.38 -3.36 4.40
C VAL A 124 10.63 -4.11 3.93
N PRO A 125 11.61 -4.38 4.82
CA PRO A 125 12.76 -5.20 4.47
C PRO A 125 12.36 -6.61 4.03
N ASP A 126 13.12 -7.21 3.14
CA ASP A 126 12.83 -8.52 2.56
C ASP A 126 12.61 -9.63 3.59
N ALA A 127 13.34 -9.58 4.70
CA ALA A 127 13.20 -10.53 5.80
C ALA A 127 11.83 -10.44 6.51
N ALA A 128 11.18 -9.26 6.48
CA ALA A 128 9.88 -9.05 7.13
C ALA A 128 8.68 -9.26 6.18
N VAL A 129 8.91 -9.27 4.86
CA VAL A 129 7.81 -9.43 3.87
C VAL A 129 6.98 -10.69 4.09
N PRO A 130 7.56 -11.89 4.38
CA PRO A 130 6.73 -13.09 4.60
C PRO A 130 5.73 -12.93 5.76
N ALA A 131 6.15 -12.30 6.88
CA ALA A 131 5.26 -12.06 8.01
C ALA A 131 4.14 -11.08 7.64
N VAL A 132 4.46 -10.00 6.91
CA VAL A 132 3.46 -9.04 6.41
C VAL A 132 2.44 -9.71 5.49
N LEU A 133 2.89 -10.52 4.54
CA LEU A 133 1.98 -11.26 3.65
C LEU A 133 1.13 -12.28 4.43
N GLY A 134 1.67 -12.87 5.51
CA GLY A 134 0.92 -13.70 6.44
C GLY A 134 -0.21 -12.92 7.12
N HIS A 135 0.03 -11.68 7.58
CA HIS A 135 -1.01 -10.80 8.11
C HIS A 135 -2.06 -10.46 7.04
N PHE A 136 -1.64 -10.11 5.83
CA PHE A 136 -2.57 -9.82 4.73
C PHE A 136 -3.49 -11.02 4.43
N ARG A 137 -2.90 -12.23 4.34
CA ARG A 137 -3.67 -13.45 4.15
C ARG A 137 -4.63 -13.73 5.30
N ARG A 138 -4.19 -13.53 6.54
CA ARG A 138 -5.02 -13.77 7.74
C ARG A 138 -6.28 -12.92 7.74
N VAL A 139 -6.14 -11.60 7.50
CA VAL A 139 -7.26 -10.65 7.60
C VAL A 139 -8.18 -10.65 6.38
N LEU A 140 -7.66 -11.01 5.20
CA LEU A 140 -8.44 -11.07 3.96
C LEU A 140 -9.34 -12.31 3.96
N ARG A 141 -10.57 -12.19 3.52
CA ARG A 141 -11.51 -13.33 3.36
C ARG A 141 -11.01 -14.32 2.32
N PRO A 142 -11.33 -15.62 2.44
CA PRO A 142 -11.11 -16.58 1.36
C PRO A 142 -11.72 -16.07 0.05
N GLY A 143 -10.95 -16.14 -1.04
CA GLY A 143 -11.34 -15.59 -2.34
C GLY A 143 -11.26 -14.06 -2.46
N GLY A 144 -10.87 -13.34 -1.40
CA GLY A 144 -10.72 -11.88 -1.43
C GLY A 144 -9.55 -11.42 -2.30
N PRO A 145 -9.72 -10.32 -3.08
CA PRO A 145 -8.64 -9.78 -3.91
C PRO A 145 -7.63 -8.99 -3.06
N LEU A 146 -6.35 -9.13 -3.46
CA LEU A 146 -5.21 -8.36 -3.00
C LEU A 146 -4.65 -7.55 -4.17
N LEU A 147 -4.33 -6.26 -3.93
CA LEU A 147 -3.62 -5.41 -4.88
C LEU A 147 -2.31 -4.92 -4.27
N LEU A 148 -1.19 -5.18 -4.93
CA LEU A 148 0.12 -4.64 -4.54
C LEU A 148 0.66 -3.69 -5.60
N GLY A 149 1.06 -2.48 -5.21
CA GLY A 149 1.81 -1.55 -6.04
C GLY A 149 3.23 -1.35 -5.49
N PHE A 150 4.26 -1.38 -6.33
CA PHE A 150 5.65 -1.26 -5.90
C PHE A 150 6.59 -0.79 -7.03
N HIS A 151 7.81 -0.40 -6.66
CA HIS A 151 8.87 -0.05 -7.59
C HIS A 151 9.63 -1.27 -8.08
N VAL A 152 9.87 -1.33 -9.40
CA VAL A 152 10.59 -2.42 -10.05
C VAL A 152 12.09 -2.19 -9.99
N GLY A 153 12.84 -3.24 -9.64
CA GLY A 153 14.30 -3.26 -9.58
C GLY A 153 14.81 -4.42 -8.74
N ASP A 154 16.08 -4.39 -8.37
CA ASP A 154 16.74 -5.42 -7.56
C ASP A 154 17.75 -4.79 -6.58
N GLU A 155 17.40 -3.62 -6.05
CA GLU A 155 18.25 -2.86 -5.14
C GLU A 155 17.43 -2.21 -4.01
N THR A 156 18.13 -1.80 -2.97
CA THR A 156 17.57 -0.97 -1.91
C THR A 156 18.19 0.41 -1.96
N ARG A 157 17.35 1.43 -2.04
CA ARG A 157 17.77 2.85 -2.00
C ARG A 157 17.43 3.46 -0.66
N ARG A 158 18.37 4.20 -0.09
CA ARG A 158 18.09 5.04 1.07
C ARG A 158 17.64 6.41 0.61
N LYS A 159 16.48 6.86 1.07
CA LYS A 159 15.97 8.20 0.85
C LYS A 159 16.21 9.03 2.11
N THR A 160 17.02 10.09 1.97
CA THR A 160 17.44 10.97 3.07
C THR A 160 16.71 12.31 3.07
N GLU A 161 16.02 12.63 1.97
CA GLU A 161 15.28 13.87 1.79
C GLU A 161 14.10 13.62 0.85
N GLY A 162 13.02 14.39 1.04
CA GLY A 162 11.87 14.30 0.12
C GLY A 162 10.80 15.34 0.39
N TYR A 163 9.89 15.44 -0.55
CA TYR A 163 8.63 16.18 -0.41
C TYR A 163 8.80 17.63 0.09
N GLY A 164 9.65 18.40 -0.59
CA GLY A 164 9.93 19.80 -0.25
C GLY A 164 11.23 20.00 0.54
N GLY A 165 12.17 19.05 0.46
CA GLY A 165 13.47 19.16 1.12
C GLY A 165 13.48 18.77 2.59
N HIS A 166 12.41 18.10 3.05
CA HIS A 166 12.36 17.63 4.43
C HIS A 166 13.26 16.42 4.66
N PRO A 167 13.91 16.32 5.84
CA PRO A 167 14.76 15.17 6.16
C PRO A 167 13.94 13.90 6.30
N MET A 168 14.47 12.82 5.74
CA MET A 168 13.90 11.46 5.83
C MET A 168 15.00 10.45 6.12
N ASN A 169 14.62 9.31 6.64
CA ASN A 169 15.51 8.15 6.80
C ASN A 169 14.74 6.87 6.50
N VAL A 170 14.40 6.66 5.23
CA VAL A 170 13.67 5.48 4.80
C VAL A 170 14.43 4.69 3.76
N HIS A 171 14.26 3.38 3.79
CA HIS A 171 14.70 2.50 2.71
C HIS A 171 13.54 2.24 1.76
N VAL A 172 13.85 2.27 0.47
CA VAL A 172 12.94 1.90 -0.63
C VAL A 172 13.51 0.66 -1.27
N HIS A 173 12.82 -0.45 -1.10
CA HIS A 173 13.20 -1.74 -1.66
C HIS A 173 12.55 -1.89 -3.03
N LEU A 174 13.34 -1.83 -4.09
CA LEU A 174 12.90 -2.12 -5.44
C LEU A 174 12.86 -3.63 -5.61
N ARG A 175 11.80 -4.16 -6.21
CA ARG A 175 11.61 -5.61 -6.33
C ARG A 175 11.23 -6.02 -7.74
N ARG A 176 11.77 -7.15 -8.18
CA ARG A 176 11.37 -7.77 -9.45
C ARG A 176 9.96 -8.36 -9.30
N PRO A 177 9.06 -8.15 -10.29
CA PRO A 177 7.69 -8.67 -10.23
C PRO A 177 7.61 -10.19 -10.06
N ASP A 178 8.50 -10.94 -10.71
CA ASP A 178 8.58 -12.41 -10.57
C ASP A 178 8.90 -12.85 -9.13
N ARG A 179 9.79 -12.13 -8.43
CA ARG A 179 10.09 -12.41 -7.02
C ARG A 179 8.94 -12.07 -6.07
N VAL A 180 8.22 -10.97 -6.35
CA VAL A 180 7.03 -10.61 -5.56
C VAL A 180 5.92 -11.64 -5.77
N ALA A 181 5.71 -12.08 -7.01
CA ALA A 181 4.75 -13.13 -7.35
C ALA A 181 5.07 -14.46 -6.66
N ALA A 182 6.36 -14.87 -6.64
CA ALA A 182 6.78 -16.06 -5.92
C ALA A 182 6.49 -15.97 -4.41
N ARG A 183 6.82 -14.83 -3.76
CA ARG A 183 6.53 -14.61 -2.33
C ARG A 183 5.03 -14.61 -2.02
N LEU A 184 4.20 -14.10 -2.94
CA LEU A 184 2.74 -14.20 -2.82
C LEU A 184 2.29 -15.66 -2.88
N GLY A 185 2.83 -16.45 -3.81
CA GLY A 185 2.58 -17.90 -3.90
C GLY A 185 2.96 -18.65 -2.62
N ASP A 186 4.16 -18.38 -2.09
CA ASP A 186 4.65 -18.97 -0.83
C ASP A 186 3.74 -18.59 0.36
N ALA A 187 3.15 -17.40 0.35
CA ALA A 187 2.20 -16.94 1.36
C ALA A 187 0.76 -17.46 1.12
N GLY A 188 0.53 -18.27 0.08
CA GLY A 188 -0.77 -18.89 -0.23
C GLY A 188 -1.74 -17.97 -0.98
N PHE A 189 -1.23 -17.01 -1.74
CA PHE A 189 -2.00 -16.24 -2.71
C PHE A 189 -1.83 -16.78 -4.12
N THR A 190 -2.85 -16.64 -4.95
CA THR A 190 -2.77 -16.88 -6.40
C THR A 190 -2.64 -15.53 -7.11
N VAL A 191 -1.54 -15.32 -7.84
CA VAL A 191 -1.37 -14.13 -8.68
C VAL A 191 -2.19 -14.31 -9.96
N GLU A 192 -3.10 -13.38 -10.24
CA GLU A 192 -4.03 -13.43 -11.37
C GLU A 192 -3.56 -12.55 -12.55
N ALA A 193 -2.93 -11.41 -12.26
CA ALA A 193 -2.46 -10.48 -13.28
C ALA A 193 -1.32 -9.61 -12.75
N GLN A 194 -0.52 -9.09 -13.67
CA GLN A 194 0.46 -8.05 -13.39
C GLN A 194 0.48 -7.00 -14.50
N LEU A 195 0.77 -5.77 -14.11
CA LEU A 195 1.03 -4.66 -15.02
C LEU A 195 2.36 -4.03 -14.64
N VAL A 196 3.23 -3.80 -15.61
CA VAL A 196 4.47 -3.04 -15.43
C VAL A 196 4.31 -1.72 -16.16
N LEU A 197 4.59 -0.63 -15.48
CA LEU A 197 4.37 0.75 -15.92
C LEU A 197 5.71 1.45 -16.09
N ASP A 198 5.74 2.46 -16.93
CA ASP A 198 6.88 3.37 -17.11
C ASP A 198 8.17 2.63 -17.45
N LEU A 199 8.09 1.72 -18.44
CA LEU A 199 9.18 0.83 -18.84
C LEU A 199 10.47 1.57 -19.22
N ASP A 200 10.35 2.80 -19.71
CA ASP A 200 11.48 3.67 -20.10
C ASP A 200 11.99 4.54 -18.95
N GLU A 201 11.30 4.54 -17.81
CA GLU A 201 11.72 5.29 -16.63
C GLU A 201 12.85 4.58 -15.88
N ARG A 202 13.65 5.40 -15.17
CA ARG A 202 14.75 4.88 -14.33
C ARG A 202 14.28 3.94 -13.23
N VAL A 203 13.04 4.07 -12.80
CA VAL A 203 12.40 3.24 -11.78
C VAL A 203 10.97 2.94 -12.21
N PRO A 204 10.77 1.88 -13.00
CA PRO A 204 9.42 1.46 -13.39
C PRO A 204 8.57 1.10 -12.18
N GLY A 205 7.26 1.23 -12.34
CA GLY A 205 6.27 0.74 -11.39
C GLY A 205 5.74 -0.63 -11.76
N ALA A 206 5.24 -1.40 -10.78
CA ALA A 206 4.47 -2.60 -11.06
C ALA A 206 3.26 -2.70 -10.13
N VAL A 207 2.18 -3.27 -10.67
CA VAL A 207 0.97 -3.61 -9.94
C VAL A 207 0.67 -5.09 -10.12
N LEU A 208 0.50 -5.83 -9.02
CA LEU A 208 0.09 -7.23 -9.03
C LEU A 208 -1.30 -7.38 -8.43
N PHE A 209 -2.13 -8.12 -9.13
CA PHE A 209 -3.44 -8.59 -8.67
C PHE A 209 -3.31 -10.04 -8.21
N ALA A 210 -3.75 -10.30 -6.99
CA ALA A 210 -3.73 -11.64 -6.42
C ALA A 210 -5.02 -11.94 -5.67
N ARG A 211 -5.23 -13.20 -5.32
CA ARG A 211 -6.40 -13.68 -4.58
C ARG A 211 -5.97 -14.63 -3.46
N ARG A 212 -6.63 -14.49 -2.28
CA ARG A 212 -6.47 -15.44 -1.18
C ARG A 212 -7.12 -16.79 -1.49
#